data_6abdf35d69db0190cf546a41f390802f
#
_entry.id   6abdf35d69db0190cf546a41f390802f
#
_cell.length_a   1.000
_cell.length_b   1.000
_cell.length_c   1.000
_cell.angle_alpha   90.00
_cell.angle_beta   90.00
_cell.angle_gamma   90.00
#
_symmetry.space_group_name_H-M   'P 1'
#
loop_
_entity.id
_entity.type
_entity.pdbx_description
1 polymer ?
#
loop_
_entity_poly.entity_id
_entity_poly.type
_entity_poly.pdbx_seq_one_letter_code
_entity_poly.pdbx_strand_id
1 'polypeptide(L)'
;LADFDDIDKYLVDAKDLFSNLIALKELDLNFPYLTEEQIKAIHRFWKSFNPEKFSREQQEFLKVWDKLYATYTHFKTHLAETGICYEGMNERYFCEHIETYAHPEHILIAGFNALNLCEKKIFSFWQDSGIARFYWDYDIYYTADEHQEAGHYIRENLKLFPNELDIEHFNNFRYNGKTIEYLAVPSTIGQAKLLPALTESLREENPRQTAIVLCEEQMLIPVMHSIPEYFSKINVTMGYPARNTSVAALISMLCDLKNYARQEGDTTYYYYKPVIALLNHKLIKDLCPEEIQQITNYINQKNIVYVIEKSLHFHELTRAIFSSDQHEKIPVYLLKILNL
;
A
#
# COMPACT_ATOMS: atom_id res chain seq x y z
N LEU A 1 -3.41 0.76 -9.24
CA LEU A 1 -2.06 0.47 -9.76
C LEU A 1 -1.55 -0.88 -9.24
N ALA A 2 -1.65 -1.16 -7.92
CA ALA A 2 -1.23 -2.45 -7.36
C ALA A 2 -1.88 -3.64 -8.08
N ASP A 3 -3.21 -3.60 -8.28
CA ASP A 3 -3.92 -4.66 -8.99
C ASP A 3 -3.42 -4.84 -10.45
N PHE A 4 -3.05 -3.75 -11.13
CA PHE A 4 -2.49 -3.81 -12.48
C PHE A 4 -1.08 -4.40 -12.48
N ASP A 5 -0.30 -4.10 -11.46
CA ASP A 5 1.02 -4.67 -11.23
C ASP A 5 0.95 -6.18 -11.02
N ASP A 6 0.01 -6.63 -10.18
CA ASP A 6 -0.23 -8.06 -9.93
C ASP A 6 -0.75 -8.79 -11.19
N ILE A 7 -1.65 -8.19 -11.96
CA ILE A 7 -2.11 -8.76 -13.25
C ILE A 7 -0.94 -9.03 -14.18
N ASP A 8 0.03 -8.11 -14.25
CA ASP A 8 1.19 -8.27 -15.10
C ASP A 8 2.19 -9.27 -14.53
N LYS A 9 2.53 -9.20 -13.25
CA LYS A 9 3.46 -10.13 -12.54
C LYS A 9 3.00 -11.58 -12.60
N TYR A 10 1.69 -11.80 -12.53
CA TYR A 10 1.09 -13.14 -12.60
C TYR A 10 0.62 -13.53 -14.01
N LEU A 11 1.00 -12.78 -15.06
CA LEU A 11 0.68 -13.06 -16.45
C LEU A 11 -0.82 -13.29 -16.72
N VAL A 12 -1.67 -12.65 -15.94
CA VAL A 12 -3.13 -12.80 -16.06
C VAL A 12 -3.60 -12.15 -17.36
N ASP A 13 -4.53 -12.79 -18.08
CA ASP A 13 -5.21 -12.17 -19.19
C ASP A 13 -6.21 -11.12 -18.67
N ALA A 14 -5.82 -9.85 -18.79
CA ALA A 14 -6.62 -8.74 -18.30
C ALA A 14 -7.96 -8.62 -19.02
N LYS A 15 -8.03 -9.03 -20.30
CA LYS A 15 -9.27 -9.01 -21.06
C LYS A 15 -10.25 -10.04 -20.50
N ASP A 16 -9.78 -11.24 -20.25
CA ASP A 16 -10.60 -12.30 -19.67
C ASP A 16 -11.01 -11.96 -18.22
N LEU A 17 -10.07 -11.42 -17.43
CA LEU A 17 -10.34 -11.01 -16.06
C LEU A 17 -11.44 -9.94 -15.98
N PHE A 18 -11.39 -8.91 -16.83
CA PHE A 18 -12.33 -7.79 -16.75
C PHE A 18 -13.59 -7.95 -17.61
N SER A 19 -13.59 -8.88 -18.60
CA SER A 19 -14.73 -9.03 -19.50
C SER A 19 -15.87 -9.86 -18.92
N ASN A 20 -15.69 -10.59 -17.84
CA ASN A 20 -16.61 -11.67 -17.50
C ASN A 20 -16.95 -11.81 -16.01
N LEU A 21 -17.55 -10.75 -15.41
CA LEU A 21 -18.08 -10.84 -14.05
C LEU A 21 -19.20 -11.90 -13.93
N ILE A 22 -19.92 -12.16 -15.00
CA ILE A 22 -20.99 -13.17 -15.05
C ILE A 22 -20.41 -14.56 -15.24
N ALA A 23 -19.36 -14.71 -16.05
CA ALA A 23 -18.67 -15.98 -16.25
C ALA A 23 -17.69 -16.35 -15.12
N LEU A 24 -17.26 -15.40 -14.29
CA LEU A 24 -16.59 -15.69 -13.00
C LEU A 24 -17.42 -16.57 -12.06
N LYS A 25 -18.74 -16.70 -12.29
CA LYS A 25 -19.58 -17.70 -11.61
C LYS A 25 -19.26 -19.13 -11.99
N GLU A 26 -18.66 -19.37 -13.14
CA GLU A 26 -18.38 -20.70 -13.73
C GLU A 26 -16.90 -21.06 -13.70
N LEU A 27 -16.02 -20.12 -13.34
CA LEU A 27 -14.65 -20.45 -13.08
C LEU A 27 -14.58 -21.31 -11.83
N ASP A 28 -14.31 -22.59 -12.01
CA ASP A 28 -13.68 -23.42 -10.99
C ASP A 28 -12.42 -22.67 -10.56
N LEU A 29 -12.55 -21.94 -9.43
CA LEU A 29 -11.47 -21.15 -8.85
C LEU A 29 -10.41 -22.10 -8.29
N ASN A 30 -9.72 -22.82 -9.14
CA ASN A 30 -8.50 -23.54 -8.82
C ASN A 30 -7.35 -22.53 -8.67
N PHE A 31 -7.48 -21.66 -7.66
CA PHE A 31 -6.38 -20.85 -7.20
C PHE A 31 -5.63 -21.62 -6.11
N PRO A 32 -4.50 -22.27 -6.43
CA PRO A 32 -3.77 -23.13 -5.49
C PRO A 32 -3.21 -22.37 -4.27
N TYR A 33 -3.25 -21.02 -4.30
CA TYR A 33 -2.78 -20.15 -3.23
C TYR A 33 -3.91 -19.61 -2.32
N LEU A 34 -5.18 -19.91 -2.63
CA LEU A 34 -6.31 -19.50 -1.79
C LEU A 34 -6.70 -20.63 -0.83
N THR A 35 -6.96 -20.27 0.42
CA THR A 35 -7.54 -21.21 1.38
C THR A 35 -9.00 -21.50 1.04
N GLU A 36 -9.51 -22.67 1.48
CA GLU A 36 -10.93 -22.99 1.29
C GLU A 36 -11.89 -21.94 1.87
N GLU A 37 -11.51 -21.27 2.94
CA GLU A 37 -12.31 -20.19 3.54
C GLU A 37 -12.34 -18.94 2.65
N GLN A 38 -11.21 -18.58 2.05
CA GLN A 38 -11.11 -17.49 1.09
C GLN A 38 -11.94 -17.80 -0.17
N ILE A 39 -11.85 -19.02 -0.70
CA ILE A 39 -12.67 -19.49 -1.83
C ILE A 39 -14.14 -19.42 -1.48
N LYS A 40 -14.55 -19.91 -0.30
CA LYS A 40 -15.95 -19.83 0.18
C LYS A 40 -16.42 -18.38 0.35
N ALA A 41 -15.56 -17.47 0.81
CA ALA A 41 -15.88 -16.04 0.91
C ALA A 41 -16.09 -15.40 -0.47
N ILE A 42 -15.22 -15.68 -1.42
CA ILE A 42 -15.31 -15.24 -2.82
C ILE A 42 -16.61 -15.78 -3.45
N HIS A 43 -16.89 -17.06 -3.34
CA HIS A 43 -18.14 -17.66 -3.83
C HIS A 43 -19.39 -17.06 -3.18
N ARG A 44 -19.33 -16.71 -1.88
CA ARG A 44 -20.44 -16.06 -1.17
C ARG A 44 -20.66 -14.63 -1.71
N PHE A 45 -19.59 -13.89 -1.93
CA PHE A 45 -19.63 -12.55 -2.52
C PHE A 45 -20.28 -12.61 -3.92
N TRP A 46 -19.79 -13.48 -4.80
CA TRP A 46 -20.31 -13.62 -6.16
C TRP A 46 -21.72 -14.19 -6.23
N LYS A 47 -22.10 -15.10 -5.33
CA LYS A 47 -23.51 -15.58 -5.23
C LYS A 47 -24.50 -14.46 -4.91
N SER A 48 -24.06 -13.39 -4.31
CA SER A 48 -24.92 -12.23 -4.03
C SER A 48 -25.25 -11.40 -5.29
N PHE A 49 -24.47 -11.55 -6.37
CA PHE A 49 -24.73 -10.91 -7.66
C PHE A 49 -25.79 -11.69 -8.46
N ASN A 50 -27.06 -11.37 -8.23
CA ASN A 50 -28.14 -11.93 -9.04
C ASN A 50 -28.39 -11.03 -10.26
N PRO A 51 -28.22 -11.54 -11.54
CA PRO A 51 -28.41 -10.75 -12.75
C PRO A 51 -29.77 -10.07 -12.88
N GLU A 52 -30.79 -10.64 -12.24
CA GLU A 52 -32.17 -10.14 -12.36
C GLU A 52 -32.51 -9.05 -11.32
N LYS A 53 -31.69 -8.84 -10.28
CA LYS A 53 -31.95 -7.86 -9.21
C LYS A 53 -30.64 -7.31 -8.62
N PHE A 54 -29.94 -6.47 -9.38
CA PHE A 54 -28.80 -5.73 -8.83
C PHE A 54 -29.27 -4.59 -7.91
N SER A 55 -28.63 -4.45 -6.75
CA SER A 55 -28.74 -3.23 -5.95
C SER A 55 -28.11 -2.04 -6.70
N ARG A 56 -28.39 -0.82 -6.26
CA ARG A 56 -27.79 0.38 -6.84
C ARG A 56 -26.25 0.34 -6.74
N GLU A 57 -25.73 -0.09 -5.61
CA GLU A 57 -24.30 -0.21 -5.35
C GLU A 57 -23.66 -1.26 -6.27
N GLN A 58 -24.33 -2.38 -6.51
CA GLN A 58 -23.86 -3.41 -7.45
C GLN A 58 -23.83 -2.90 -8.89
N GLN A 59 -24.84 -2.11 -9.30
CA GLN A 59 -24.86 -1.48 -10.62
C GLN A 59 -23.73 -0.46 -10.80
N GLU A 60 -23.44 0.35 -9.79
CA GLU A 60 -22.33 1.28 -9.81
C GLU A 60 -20.98 0.54 -9.87
N PHE A 61 -20.82 -0.55 -9.11
CA PHE A 61 -19.64 -1.40 -9.18
C PHE A 61 -19.43 -1.98 -10.60
N LEU A 62 -20.47 -2.52 -11.21
CA LEU A 62 -20.40 -3.06 -12.58
C LEU A 62 -19.96 -2.00 -13.60
N LYS A 63 -20.49 -0.77 -13.49
CA LYS A 63 -20.09 0.35 -14.37
C LYS A 63 -18.59 0.69 -14.24
N VAL A 64 -18.04 0.59 -13.04
CA VAL A 64 -16.60 0.78 -12.81
C VAL A 64 -15.83 -0.39 -13.40
N TRP A 65 -16.27 -1.61 -13.11
CA TRP A 65 -15.64 -2.84 -13.58
C TRP A 65 -15.51 -2.90 -15.10
N ASP A 66 -16.58 -2.61 -15.82
CA ASP A 66 -16.62 -2.59 -17.28
C ASP A 66 -15.60 -1.61 -17.91
N LYS A 67 -15.16 -0.61 -17.14
CA LYS A 67 -14.15 0.36 -17.59
C LYS A 67 -12.71 -0.04 -17.23
N LEU A 68 -12.51 -1.02 -16.34
CA LEU A 68 -11.18 -1.34 -15.84
C LEU A 68 -10.25 -1.84 -16.93
N TYR A 69 -10.73 -2.67 -17.85
CA TYR A 69 -9.91 -3.14 -18.98
C TYR A 69 -9.45 -1.99 -19.88
N ALA A 70 -10.35 -1.09 -20.24
CA ALA A 70 -9.99 0.07 -21.03
C ALA A 70 -9.03 0.99 -20.28
N THR A 71 -9.23 1.19 -18.97
CA THR A 71 -8.33 1.97 -18.11
C THR A 71 -6.95 1.35 -18.05
N TYR A 72 -6.85 0.04 -17.80
CA TYR A 72 -5.59 -0.71 -17.78
C TYR A 72 -4.84 -0.57 -19.10
N THR A 73 -5.53 -0.79 -20.23
CA THR A 73 -4.92 -0.73 -21.57
C THR A 73 -4.45 0.69 -21.90
N HIS A 74 -5.29 1.71 -21.69
CA HIS A 74 -4.90 3.11 -21.91
C HIS A 74 -3.75 3.55 -21.02
N PHE A 75 -3.77 3.15 -19.75
CA PHE A 75 -2.70 3.48 -18.82
C PHE A 75 -1.36 2.90 -19.26
N LYS A 76 -1.31 1.61 -19.63
CA LYS A 76 -0.09 0.97 -20.16
C LYS A 76 0.41 1.62 -21.44
N THR A 77 -0.50 1.91 -22.38
CA THR A 77 -0.13 2.57 -23.64
C THR A 77 0.49 3.95 -23.36
N HIS A 78 -0.15 4.75 -22.51
CA HIS A 78 0.36 6.08 -22.17
C HIS A 78 1.72 6.04 -21.46
N LEU A 79 1.93 5.10 -20.54
CA LEU A 79 3.23 4.90 -19.90
C LEU A 79 4.30 4.49 -20.92
N ALA A 80 3.99 3.57 -21.83
CA ALA A 80 4.91 3.14 -22.88
C ALA A 80 5.29 4.29 -23.83
N GLU A 81 4.33 5.14 -24.21
CA GLU A 81 4.56 6.34 -25.04
C GLU A 81 5.48 7.36 -24.35
N THR A 82 5.43 7.46 -23.04
CA THR A 82 6.29 8.35 -22.23
C THR A 82 7.63 7.72 -21.84
N GLY A 83 7.87 6.45 -22.20
CA GLY A 83 9.12 5.74 -21.91
C GLY A 83 9.26 5.35 -20.42
N ILE A 84 8.16 5.24 -19.68
CA ILE A 84 8.12 4.80 -18.29
C ILE A 84 7.22 3.57 -18.12
N CYS A 85 7.46 2.79 -17.06
CA CYS A 85 6.65 1.63 -16.74
C CYS A 85 6.60 1.43 -15.22
N TYR A 86 5.60 0.70 -14.74
CA TYR A 86 5.61 0.14 -13.40
C TYR A 86 6.27 -1.25 -13.42
N GLU A 87 6.58 -1.77 -12.27
CA GLU A 87 7.41 -2.97 -12.11
C GLU A 87 6.84 -4.18 -12.85
N GLY A 88 5.60 -4.57 -12.60
CA GLY A 88 4.96 -5.71 -13.27
C GLY A 88 4.83 -5.56 -14.78
N MET A 89 4.59 -4.33 -15.28
CA MET A 89 4.60 -4.05 -16.70
C MET A 89 5.98 -4.34 -17.34
N ASN A 90 7.06 -3.95 -16.65
CA ASN A 90 8.42 -4.21 -17.09
C ASN A 90 8.76 -5.69 -17.01
N GLU A 91 8.43 -6.36 -15.90
CA GLU A 91 8.66 -7.80 -15.73
C GLU A 91 7.94 -8.62 -16.80
N ARG A 92 6.66 -8.32 -17.04
CA ARG A 92 5.88 -9.00 -18.09
C ARG A 92 6.49 -8.78 -19.46
N TYR A 93 6.83 -7.54 -19.81
CA TYR A 93 7.45 -7.24 -21.09
C TYR A 93 8.76 -8.01 -21.29
N PHE A 94 9.64 -8.00 -20.29
CA PHE A 94 10.88 -8.77 -20.31
C PHE A 94 10.62 -10.28 -20.43
N CYS A 95 9.69 -10.81 -19.65
CA CYS A 95 9.30 -12.21 -19.66
C CYS A 95 8.76 -12.69 -21.03
N GLU A 96 7.98 -11.84 -21.70
CA GLU A 96 7.38 -12.15 -23.01
C GLU A 96 8.41 -12.05 -24.16
N HIS A 97 9.50 -11.30 -23.98
CA HIS A 97 10.52 -11.05 -25.00
C HIS A 97 11.91 -11.56 -24.60
N ILE A 98 12.01 -12.42 -23.60
CA ILE A 98 13.27 -12.85 -23.00
C ILE A 98 14.28 -13.37 -24.01
N GLU A 99 13.83 -14.09 -25.03
CA GLU A 99 14.68 -14.65 -26.09
C GLU A 99 15.35 -13.58 -26.97
N THR A 100 14.84 -12.36 -26.98
CA THR A 100 15.36 -11.26 -27.81
C THR A 100 16.51 -10.50 -27.16
N TYR A 101 16.72 -10.71 -25.86
CA TYR A 101 17.76 -10.03 -25.12
C TYR A 101 19.07 -10.81 -25.09
N ALA A 102 20.18 -10.10 -25.04
CA ALA A 102 21.47 -10.69 -24.72
C ALA A 102 21.52 -11.06 -23.23
N HIS A 103 21.91 -12.29 -22.93
CA HIS A 103 22.05 -12.78 -21.57
C HIS A 103 23.52 -12.91 -21.18
N PRO A 104 23.90 -12.71 -19.91
CA PRO A 104 25.24 -13.01 -19.42
C PRO A 104 25.52 -14.53 -19.51
N GLU A 105 26.77 -14.89 -19.53
CA GLU A 105 27.18 -16.32 -19.58
C GLU A 105 26.78 -17.08 -18.31
N HIS A 106 26.73 -16.40 -17.17
CA HIS A 106 26.39 -16.97 -15.88
C HIS A 106 25.49 -16.02 -15.08
N ILE A 107 24.46 -16.58 -14.47
CA ILE A 107 23.52 -15.87 -13.59
C ILE A 107 23.47 -16.62 -12.26
N LEU A 108 23.72 -15.91 -11.16
CA LEU A 108 23.57 -16.41 -9.79
C LEU A 108 22.30 -15.85 -9.19
N ILE A 109 21.38 -16.73 -8.82
CA ILE A 109 20.07 -16.36 -8.26
C ILE A 109 20.07 -16.72 -6.78
N ALA A 110 19.97 -15.72 -5.92
CA ALA A 110 19.99 -15.86 -4.47
C ALA A 110 19.06 -14.86 -3.77
N GLY A 111 18.59 -15.19 -2.56
CA GLY A 111 17.81 -14.29 -1.72
C GLY A 111 16.33 -14.20 -2.03
N PHE A 112 15.81 -15.03 -2.94
CA PHE A 112 14.39 -15.10 -3.27
C PHE A 112 13.62 -16.05 -2.34
N ASN A 113 12.32 -15.77 -2.16
CA ASN A 113 11.41 -16.64 -1.43
C ASN A 113 10.12 -16.88 -2.26
N ALA A 114 9.12 -15.99 -2.16
CA ALA A 114 7.94 -16.08 -3.00
C ALA A 114 8.27 -15.58 -4.42
N LEU A 115 8.05 -16.44 -5.41
CA LEU A 115 8.25 -16.09 -6.82
C LEU A 115 6.90 -15.85 -7.50
N ASN A 116 6.79 -14.76 -8.25
CA ASN A 116 5.66 -14.53 -9.15
C ASN A 116 5.78 -15.38 -10.43
N LEU A 117 4.79 -15.35 -11.32
CA LEU A 117 4.81 -16.17 -12.53
C LEU A 117 5.83 -15.67 -13.57
N CYS A 118 6.06 -14.35 -13.66
CA CYS A 118 7.10 -13.80 -14.52
C CYS A 118 8.48 -14.29 -14.07
N GLU A 119 8.80 -14.17 -12.78
CA GLU A 119 10.07 -14.65 -12.23
C GLU A 119 10.26 -16.15 -12.45
N LYS A 120 9.24 -16.98 -12.21
CA LYS A 120 9.31 -18.43 -12.48
C LYS A 120 9.61 -18.73 -13.93
N LYS A 121 8.96 -18.03 -14.85
CA LYS A 121 9.20 -18.23 -16.31
C LYS A 121 10.58 -17.76 -16.74
N ILE A 122 11.06 -16.63 -16.23
CA ILE A 122 12.40 -16.10 -16.48
C ILE A 122 13.46 -17.08 -15.94
N PHE A 123 13.30 -17.55 -14.71
CA PHE A 123 14.24 -18.47 -14.07
C PHE A 123 14.27 -19.82 -14.79
N SER A 124 13.12 -20.33 -15.22
CA SER A 124 13.05 -21.56 -16.03
C SER A 124 13.78 -21.40 -17.37
N PHE A 125 13.59 -20.28 -18.06
CA PHE A 125 14.32 -20.01 -19.30
C PHE A 125 15.84 -20.00 -19.10
N TRP A 126 16.34 -19.34 -18.06
CA TRP A 126 17.76 -19.30 -17.75
C TRP A 126 18.31 -20.66 -17.28
N GLN A 127 17.50 -21.44 -16.56
CA GLN A 127 17.84 -22.82 -16.19
C GLN A 127 17.97 -23.71 -17.43
N ASP A 128 16.99 -23.68 -18.31
CA ASP A 128 16.96 -24.47 -19.56
C ASP A 128 18.10 -24.09 -20.49
N SER A 129 18.50 -22.82 -20.48
CA SER A 129 19.67 -22.32 -21.20
C SER A 129 21.02 -22.70 -20.55
N GLY A 130 21.00 -23.30 -19.36
CA GLY A 130 22.20 -23.74 -18.64
C GLY A 130 23.05 -22.63 -18.04
N ILE A 131 22.55 -21.39 -18.02
CA ILE A 131 23.29 -20.20 -17.52
C ILE A 131 22.97 -19.86 -16.07
N ALA A 132 21.85 -20.35 -15.49
CA ALA A 132 21.44 -20.04 -14.12
C ALA A 132 21.96 -21.04 -13.11
N ARG A 133 22.32 -20.52 -11.94
CA ARG A 133 22.63 -21.26 -10.71
C ARG A 133 21.82 -20.70 -9.57
N PHE A 134 21.18 -21.58 -8.78
CA PHE A 134 20.23 -21.21 -7.73
C PHE A 134 20.81 -21.47 -6.35
N TYR A 135 20.72 -20.51 -5.48
CA TYR A 135 21.23 -20.54 -4.11
C TYR A 135 20.08 -20.22 -3.15
N TRP A 136 19.38 -21.27 -2.69
CA TRP A 136 18.27 -21.16 -1.75
C TRP A 136 18.80 -21.31 -0.34
N ASP A 137 18.88 -20.19 0.39
CA ASP A 137 19.27 -20.18 1.80
C ASP A 137 18.01 -20.30 2.67
N TYR A 138 17.93 -21.40 3.42
CA TYR A 138 16.81 -21.70 4.32
C TYR A 138 17.26 -22.58 5.48
N ASP A 139 16.50 -22.59 6.57
CA ASP A 139 16.71 -23.56 7.64
C ASP A 139 15.75 -24.76 7.50
N ILE A 140 16.28 -25.97 7.71
CA ILE A 140 15.49 -27.22 7.60
C ILE A 140 14.28 -27.19 8.55
N TYR A 141 14.36 -26.45 9.66
CA TYR A 141 13.23 -26.28 10.57
C TYR A 141 11.97 -25.79 9.85
N TYR A 142 12.10 -24.90 8.85
CA TYR A 142 10.97 -24.36 8.10
C TYR A 142 10.50 -25.25 6.96
N THR A 143 11.34 -26.15 6.45
CA THR A 143 11.03 -26.94 5.27
C THR A 143 10.72 -28.42 5.57
N ALA A 144 11.12 -28.93 6.74
CA ALA A 144 10.90 -30.31 7.13
C ALA A 144 9.45 -30.67 7.42
N ASP A 145 8.63 -29.72 7.85
CA ASP A 145 7.20 -29.89 8.10
C ASP A 145 6.40 -29.19 6.98
N GLU A 146 5.55 -29.97 6.29
CA GLU A 146 4.70 -29.45 5.21
C GLU A 146 3.66 -28.43 5.69
N HIS A 147 3.28 -28.49 6.97
CA HIS A 147 2.32 -27.55 7.56
C HIS A 147 2.97 -26.24 8.02
N GLN A 148 4.30 -26.13 7.96
CA GLN A 148 5.01 -24.92 8.32
C GLN A 148 4.90 -23.90 7.17
N GLU A 149 4.07 -22.86 7.37
CA GLU A 149 3.79 -21.82 6.35
C GLU A 149 5.06 -21.08 5.90
N ALA A 150 5.98 -20.78 6.83
CA ALA A 150 7.20 -20.04 6.51
C ALA A 150 8.09 -20.75 5.46
N GLY A 151 8.02 -22.08 5.36
CA GLY A 151 8.74 -22.87 4.37
C GLY A 151 8.00 -23.12 3.07
N HIS A 152 6.76 -22.65 2.92
CA HIS A 152 5.91 -22.98 1.78
C HIS A 152 6.57 -22.68 0.43
N TYR A 153 6.95 -21.44 0.20
CA TYR A 153 7.53 -21.02 -1.08
C TYR A 153 8.90 -21.65 -1.35
N ILE A 154 9.73 -21.85 -0.34
CA ILE A 154 11.01 -22.53 -0.50
C ILE A 154 10.81 -23.98 -0.94
N ARG A 155 9.85 -24.70 -0.33
CA ARG A 155 9.50 -26.08 -0.76
C ARG A 155 9.04 -26.15 -2.21
N GLU A 156 8.27 -25.12 -2.66
CA GLU A 156 7.83 -24.98 -4.05
C GLU A 156 9.03 -24.72 -4.99
N ASN A 157 9.88 -23.77 -4.63
CA ASN A 157 11.02 -23.40 -5.43
C ASN A 157 12.02 -24.56 -5.56
N LEU A 158 12.26 -25.32 -4.51
CA LEU A 158 13.15 -26.47 -4.53
C LEU A 158 12.67 -27.62 -5.45
N LYS A 159 11.35 -27.68 -5.72
CA LYS A 159 10.81 -28.62 -6.72
C LYS A 159 11.11 -28.19 -8.15
N LEU A 160 11.23 -26.91 -8.39
CA LEU A 160 11.42 -26.32 -9.72
C LEU A 160 12.89 -26.05 -10.03
N PHE A 161 13.64 -25.58 -9.07
CA PHE A 161 14.99 -25.07 -9.23
C PHE A 161 15.95 -25.76 -8.25
N PRO A 162 17.03 -26.40 -8.71
CA PRO A 162 17.98 -27.10 -7.84
C PRO A 162 18.72 -26.11 -6.95
N ASN A 163 19.07 -26.53 -5.74
CA ASN A 163 19.90 -25.73 -4.84
C ASN A 163 21.38 -26.13 -4.98
N GLU A 164 22.24 -25.17 -5.22
CA GLU A 164 23.70 -25.37 -5.27
C GLU A 164 24.36 -25.31 -3.88
N LEU A 165 23.62 -24.87 -2.85
CA LEU A 165 24.12 -24.85 -1.49
C LEU A 165 24.07 -26.25 -0.86
N ASP A 166 25.11 -26.58 -0.09
CA ASP A 166 25.16 -27.82 0.67
C ASP A 166 24.22 -27.76 1.89
N ILE A 167 23.29 -28.71 1.94
CA ILE A 167 22.20 -28.75 2.92
C ILE A 167 22.67 -29.12 4.33
N GLU A 168 23.85 -29.71 4.48
CA GLU A 168 24.35 -30.17 5.80
C GLU A 168 24.48 -29.03 6.82
N HIS A 169 24.57 -27.77 6.36
CA HIS A 169 24.74 -26.59 7.20
C HIS A 169 23.44 -25.85 7.55
N PHE A 170 22.28 -26.31 7.08
CA PHE A 170 20.99 -25.57 7.21
C PHE A 170 20.18 -25.92 8.46
N ASN A 171 20.81 -26.21 9.59
CA ASN A 171 20.12 -26.55 10.83
C ASN A 171 20.50 -25.62 12.00
N ASN A 172 20.73 -24.35 11.68
CA ASN A 172 21.18 -23.35 12.65
C ASN A 172 20.08 -22.97 13.65
N PHE A 173 18.80 -23.02 13.24
CA PHE A 173 17.70 -22.67 14.11
C PHE A 173 17.60 -23.59 15.33
N ARG A 174 17.89 -24.87 15.16
CA ARG A 174 17.78 -25.88 16.21
C ARG A 174 19.05 -25.99 17.06
N TYR A 175 20.23 -25.85 16.48
CA TYR A 175 21.50 -26.17 17.14
C TYR A 175 22.33 -24.97 17.61
N ASN A 176 22.12 -23.78 17.04
CA ASN A 176 22.81 -22.59 17.53
C ASN A 176 22.11 -22.05 18.78
N GLY A 177 22.87 -21.98 19.89
CA GLY A 177 22.35 -21.43 21.14
C GLY A 177 21.82 -20.02 20.95
N LYS A 178 20.57 -19.81 21.33
CA LYS A 178 19.90 -18.52 21.30
C LYS A 178 19.35 -18.21 22.67
N THR A 179 19.46 -16.96 23.08
CA THR A 179 18.76 -16.45 24.26
C THR A 179 17.46 -15.79 23.79
N ILE A 180 16.33 -16.28 24.27
CA ILE A 180 15.02 -15.74 23.95
C ILE A 180 14.39 -15.25 25.24
N GLU A 181 14.07 -13.96 25.29
CA GLU A 181 13.40 -13.35 26.44
C GLU A 181 12.00 -12.88 26.03
N TYR A 182 11.01 -13.20 26.88
CA TYR A 182 9.64 -12.79 26.71
C TYR A 182 9.29 -11.74 27.75
N LEU A 183 8.99 -10.54 27.30
CA LEU A 183 8.61 -9.41 28.15
C LEU A 183 7.15 -9.05 27.95
N ALA A 184 6.32 -9.32 28.96
CA ALA A 184 4.91 -8.94 28.95
C ALA A 184 4.76 -7.46 29.31
N VAL A 185 4.18 -6.68 28.42
CA VAL A 185 3.93 -5.24 28.62
C VAL A 185 2.45 -4.95 28.42
N PRO A 186 1.78 -4.24 29.34
CA PRO A 186 0.32 -4.11 29.37
C PRO A 186 -0.26 -3.21 28.26
N SER A 187 0.56 -2.49 27.50
CA SER A 187 0.08 -1.62 26.43
C SER A 187 1.04 -1.54 25.25
N THR A 188 0.52 -1.31 24.06
CA THR A 188 1.27 -1.14 22.82
C THR A 188 2.29 0.00 22.92
N ILE A 189 1.89 1.16 23.49
CA ILE A 189 2.80 2.29 23.71
C ILE A 189 3.85 1.94 24.78
N GLY A 190 3.48 1.15 25.79
CA GLY A 190 4.43 0.64 26.79
C GLY A 190 5.53 -0.19 26.16
N GLN A 191 5.24 -1.00 25.16
CA GLN A 191 6.25 -1.77 24.42
C GLN A 191 7.30 -0.84 23.76
N ALA A 192 6.84 0.22 23.08
CA ALA A 192 7.77 1.21 22.52
C ALA A 192 8.63 1.88 23.58
N LYS A 193 8.02 2.29 24.70
CA LYS A 193 8.74 2.96 25.82
C LYS A 193 9.74 2.07 26.54
N LEU A 194 9.69 0.76 26.34
CA LEU A 194 10.67 -0.17 26.91
C LEU A 194 11.98 -0.18 26.11
N LEU A 195 12.02 0.27 24.88
CA LEU A 195 13.18 0.24 24.02
C LEU A 195 14.45 0.85 24.61
N PRO A 196 14.42 2.02 25.28
CA PRO A 196 15.62 2.56 25.91
C PRO A 196 16.27 1.59 26.90
N ALA A 197 15.46 0.91 27.72
CA ALA A 197 15.98 -0.06 28.68
C ALA A 197 16.52 -1.32 28.02
N LEU A 198 15.85 -1.81 26.94
CA LEU A 198 16.27 -2.99 26.22
C LEU A 198 17.54 -2.77 25.40
N THR A 199 17.78 -1.55 24.94
CA THR A 199 18.91 -1.21 24.08
C THR A 199 20.09 -0.59 24.82
N GLU A 200 20.01 -0.39 26.14
CA GLU A 200 21.09 0.21 26.92
C GLU A 200 22.38 -0.61 26.85
N SER A 201 22.28 -1.95 26.92
CA SER A 201 23.42 -2.85 26.79
C SER A 201 24.08 -2.83 25.39
N LEU A 202 23.35 -2.33 24.39
CA LEU A 202 23.77 -2.28 22.97
C LEU A 202 24.43 -0.94 22.61
N ARG A 203 24.56 -0.03 23.57
CA ARG A 203 25.04 1.35 23.34
C ARG A 203 26.42 1.42 22.69
N GLU A 204 27.31 0.53 23.09
CA GLU A 204 28.69 0.45 22.59
C GLU A 204 28.84 -0.54 21.41
N GLU A 205 27.76 -1.24 21.03
CA GLU A 205 27.78 -2.22 19.96
C GLU A 205 27.54 -1.60 18.58
N ASN A 206 27.85 -2.34 17.53
CA ASN A 206 27.60 -1.91 16.17
C ASN A 206 26.07 -1.96 15.88
N PRO A 207 25.40 -0.81 15.68
CA PRO A 207 23.95 -0.76 15.48
C PRO A 207 23.48 -1.52 14.23
N ARG A 208 24.37 -1.85 13.28
CA ARG A 208 24.03 -2.67 12.11
C ARG A 208 23.70 -4.13 12.45
N GLN A 209 24.04 -4.57 13.66
CA GLN A 209 23.76 -5.93 14.15
C GLN A 209 22.46 -6.01 14.94
N THR A 210 21.77 -4.87 15.13
CA THR A 210 20.52 -4.80 15.88
C THR A 210 19.34 -4.51 14.95
N ALA A 211 18.28 -5.31 15.04
CA ALA A 211 17.04 -5.10 14.32
C ALA A 211 15.86 -4.99 15.29
N ILE A 212 15.00 -4.00 15.07
CA ILE A 212 13.72 -3.87 15.74
C ILE A 212 12.64 -4.28 14.71
N VAL A 213 11.97 -5.39 14.97
CA VAL A 213 10.94 -5.92 14.08
C VAL A 213 9.56 -5.56 14.63
N LEU A 214 8.76 -4.87 13.84
CA LEU A 214 7.41 -4.46 14.19
C LEU A 214 6.39 -5.40 13.54
N CYS A 215 5.64 -6.16 14.37
CA CYS A 215 4.54 -6.98 13.89
C CYS A 215 3.30 -6.13 13.56
N GLU A 216 3.22 -4.91 14.09
CA GLU A 216 2.15 -3.94 13.84
C GLU A 216 2.75 -2.65 13.30
N GLU A 217 2.43 -2.29 12.04
CA GLU A 217 3.00 -1.12 11.35
C GLU A 217 2.71 0.21 12.05
N GLN A 218 1.58 0.30 12.75
CA GLN A 218 1.18 1.50 13.51
C GLN A 218 2.16 1.84 14.64
N MET A 219 2.96 0.86 15.06
CA MET A 219 3.99 1.05 16.08
C MET A 219 5.22 1.83 15.59
N LEU A 220 5.36 2.05 14.27
CA LEU A 220 6.54 2.74 13.71
C LEU A 220 6.79 4.09 14.39
N ILE A 221 5.78 4.96 14.46
CA ILE A 221 5.95 6.31 15.04
C ILE A 221 6.26 6.26 16.55
N PRO A 222 5.50 5.54 17.39
CA PRO A 222 5.86 5.34 18.80
C PRO A 222 7.28 4.82 19.01
N VAL A 223 7.71 3.85 18.20
CA VAL A 223 9.05 3.27 18.27
C VAL A 223 10.10 4.30 17.87
N MET A 224 9.93 5.02 16.76
CA MET A 224 10.85 6.07 16.32
C MET A 224 11.06 7.16 17.39
N HIS A 225 10.00 7.54 18.11
CA HIS A 225 10.07 8.49 19.21
C HIS A 225 10.69 7.92 20.51
N SER A 226 10.81 6.61 20.60
CA SER A 226 11.34 5.93 21.79
C SER A 226 12.78 5.44 21.62
N ILE A 227 13.32 5.49 20.38
CA ILE A 227 14.71 5.15 20.13
C ILE A 227 15.62 6.19 20.81
N PRO A 228 16.59 5.77 21.63
CA PRO A 228 17.49 6.69 22.31
C PRO A 228 18.39 7.48 21.34
N GLU A 229 18.70 8.73 21.70
CA GLU A 229 19.50 9.65 20.89
C GLU A 229 20.95 9.18 20.65
N TYR A 230 21.45 8.25 21.46
CA TYR A 230 22.78 7.70 21.23
C TYR A 230 22.86 6.82 19.95
N PHE A 231 21.74 6.36 19.41
CA PHE A 231 21.70 5.78 18.08
C PHE A 231 21.60 6.88 17.03
N SER A 232 22.72 7.31 16.51
CA SER A 232 22.80 8.42 15.54
C SER A 232 22.27 8.09 14.14
N LYS A 233 22.11 6.80 13.80
CA LYS A 233 21.67 6.32 12.49
C LYS A 233 20.64 5.21 12.64
N ILE A 234 19.50 5.40 12.00
CA ILE A 234 18.40 4.43 11.96
C ILE A 234 18.06 4.19 10.50
N ASN A 235 17.91 2.93 10.13
CA ASN A 235 17.36 2.54 8.83
C ASN A 235 15.94 2.03 9.02
N VAL A 236 14.98 2.64 8.33
CA VAL A 236 13.57 2.24 8.34
C VAL A 236 13.25 1.63 6.98
N THR A 237 12.88 0.34 6.96
CA THR A 237 12.59 -0.40 5.73
C THR A 237 11.10 -0.54 5.44
N MET A 238 10.23 -0.12 6.38
CA MET A 238 8.78 -0.16 6.18
C MET A 238 8.26 1.17 5.63
N GLY A 239 7.22 1.09 4.77
CA GLY A 239 6.50 2.26 4.29
C GLY A 239 5.62 2.87 5.38
N TYR A 240 5.35 4.17 5.24
CA TYR A 240 4.37 4.85 6.08
C TYR A 240 3.09 5.06 5.28
N PRO A 241 1.93 4.52 5.71
CA PRO A 241 0.69 4.63 4.95
C PRO A 241 0.29 6.08 4.70
N ALA A 242 0.09 6.45 3.44
CA ALA A 242 -0.27 7.82 3.04
C ALA A 242 -1.52 8.34 3.79
N ARG A 243 -2.48 7.46 4.09
CA ARG A 243 -3.70 7.78 4.88
C ARG A 243 -3.41 8.36 6.27
N ASN A 244 -2.24 8.09 6.84
CA ASN A 244 -1.84 8.56 8.17
C ASN A 244 -1.07 9.89 8.11
N THR A 245 -0.86 10.44 6.91
CA THR A 245 -0.15 11.72 6.74
C THR A 245 -1.08 12.90 6.97
N SER A 246 -0.49 14.05 7.34
CA SER A 246 -1.22 15.31 7.45
C SER A 246 -1.84 15.75 6.12
N VAL A 247 -1.20 15.41 4.99
CA VAL A 247 -1.73 15.71 3.65
C VAL A 247 -3.02 14.92 3.39
N ALA A 248 -3.05 13.63 3.72
CA ALA A 248 -4.28 12.84 3.58
C ALA A 248 -5.42 13.36 4.47
N ALA A 249 -5.09 13.79 5.70
CA ALA A 249 -6.06 14.44 6.58
C ALA A 249 -6.59 15.74 5.97
N LEU A 250 -5.72 16.57 5.39
CA LEU A 250 -6.12 17.79 4.67
C LEU A 250 -7.08 17.47 3.52
N ILE A 251 -6.74 16.50 2.67
CA ILE A 251 -7.58 16.09 1.54
C ILE A 251 -8.96 15.62 2.04
N SER A 252 -9.01 14.82 3.10
CA SER A 252 -10.28 14.38 3.70
C SER A 252 -11.11 15.57 4.20
N MET A 253 -10.49 16.53 4.90
CA MET A 253 -11.16 17.75 5.37
C MET A 253 -11.69 18.61 4.22
N LEU A 254 -10.97 18.71 3.11
CA LEU A 254 -11.42 19.43 1.91
C LEU A 254 -12.64 18.74 1.25
N CYS A 255 -12.63 17.40 1.19
CA CYS A 255 -13.78 16.64 0.71
C CYS A 255 -15.00 16.84 1.63
N ASP A 256 -14.82 16.76 2.94
CA ASP A 256 -15.89 16.97 3.91
C ASP A 256 -16.47 18.38 3.84
N LEU A 257 -15.61 19.38 3.67
CA LEU A 257 -16.06 20.76 3.50
C LEU A 257 -17.02 20.90 2.31
N LYS A 258 -16.69 20.32 1.16
CA LYS A 258 -17.56 20.34 -0.03
C LYS A 258 -18.85 19.55 0.17
N ASN A 259 -18.78 18.38 0.81
CA ASN A 259 -19.94 17.54 1.05
C ASN A 259 -20.98 18.17 2.01
N TYR A 260 -20.53 18.98 2.98
CA TYR A 260 -21.38 19.65 3.95
C TYR A 260 -21.71 21.10 3.60
N ALA A 261 -21.28 21.60 2.44
CA ALA A 261 -21.64 22.92 1.96
C ALA A 261 -23.15 23.00 1.65
N ARG A 262 -23.77 24.11 1.99
CA ARG A 262 -25.18 24.40 1.66
C ARG A 262 -25.23 25.62 0.77
N GLN A 263 -26.11 25.61 -0.19
CA GLN A 263 -26.35 26.74 -1.05
C GLN A 263 -27.76 27.28 -0.87
N GLU A 264 -27.84 28.59 -0.77
CA GLU A 264 -29.08 29.35 -0.75
C GLU A 264 -28.97 30.51 -1.74
N GLY A 265 -29.62 30.37 -2.90
CA GLY A 265 -29.43 31.28 -4.04
C GLY A 265 -27.98 31.28 -4.53
N ASP A 266 -27.37 32.46 -4.66
CA ASP A 266 -25.97 32.64 -5.10
C ASP A 266 -24.98 32.63 -3.95
N THR A 267 -25.37 32.21 -2.76
CA THR A 267 -24.53 32.25 -1.56
C THR A 267 -24.30 30.84 -1.04
N THR A 268 -23.01 30.49 -0.82
CA THR A 268 -22.63 29.24 -0.20
C THR A 268 -22.36 29.43 1.30
N TYR A 269 -22.85 28.47 2.08
CA TYR A 269 -22.71 28.42 3.53
C TYR A 269 -21.99 27.16 3.92
N TYR A 270 -21.02 27.28 4.79
CA TYR A 270 -20.26 26.15 5.31
C TYR A 270 -20.56 25.94 6.79
N TYR A 271 -20.78 24.68 7.18
CA TYR A 271 -20.92 24.34 8.59
C TYR A 271 -19.63 24.65 9.34
N TYR A 272 -19.72 25.28 10.50
CA TYR A 272 -18.55 25.86 11.21
C TYR A 272 -17.51 24.81 11.62
N LYS A 273 -17.91 23.57 11.97
CA LYS A 273 -16.97 22.54 12.45
C LYS A 273 -15.93 22.15 11.40
N PRO A 274 -16.28 21.73 10.18
CA PRO A 274 -15.31 21.50 9.11
C PRO A 274 -14.46 22.74 8.80
N VAL A 275 -15.06 23.95 8.81
CA VAL A 275 -14.32 25.20 8.59
C VAL A 275 -13.22 25.38 9.63
N ILE A 276 -13.56 25.32 10.92
CA ILE A 276 -12.59 25.48 12.01
C ILE A 276 -11.54 24.37 11.99
N ALA A 277 -11.92 23.13 11.74
CA ALA A 277 -10.99 22.01 11.65
C ALA A 277 -9.96 22.24 10.53
N LEU A 278 -10.43 22.64 9.34
CA LEU A 278 -9.59 22.91 8.19
C LEU A 278 -8.64 24.11 8.40
N LEU A 279 -9.16 25.23 8.92
CA LEU A 279 -8.36 26.43 9.21
C LEU A 279 -7.29 26.17 10.29
N ASN A 280 -7.54 25.25 11.24
CA ASN A 280 -6.55 24.86 12.23
C ASN A 280 -5.61 23.74 11.78
N HIS A 281 -5.78 23.22 10.56
CA HIS A 281 -4.83 22.25 10.02
C HIS A 281 -3.46 22.93 9.81
N LYS A 282 -2.39 22.27 10.26
CA LYS A 282 -1.04 22.87 10.30
C LYS A 282 -0.63 23.52 8.98
N LEU A 283 -0.80 22.82 7.86
CA LEU A 283 -0.43 23.30 6.53
C LEU A 283 -1.21 24.54 6.07
N ILE A 284 -2.40 24.78 6.62
CA ILE A 284 -3.20 25.98 6.33
C ILE A 284 -2.87 27.09 7.34
N LYS A 285 -2.83 26.72 8.62
CA LYS A 285 -2.61 27.67 9.71
C LYS A 285 -1.26 28.37 9.63
N ASP A 286 -0.21 27.66 9.20
CA ASP A 286 1.16 28.23 9.10
C ASP A 286 1.27 29.29 8.00
N LEU A 287 0.33 29.35 7.04
CA LEU A 287 0.32 30.33 5.93
C LEU A 287 -0.24 31.70 6.35
N CYS A 288 -1.28 31.72 7.20
CA CYS A 288 -1.95 32.95 7.62
C CYS A 288 -2.49 32.81 9.05
N PRO A 289 -1.60 32.72 10.07
CA PRO A 289 -1.99 32.39 11.46
C PRO A 289 -2.85 33.47 12.11
N GLU A 290 -2.60 34.76 11.85
CA GLU A 290 -3.33 35.87 12.46
C GLU A 290 -4.77 35.96 11.95
N GLU A 291 -4.98 35.88 10.64
CA GLU A 291 -6.29 35.90 10.00
C GLU A 291 -7.12 34.70 10.42
N ILE A 292 -6.51 33.52 10.49
CA ILE A 292 -7.18 32.29 10.96
C ILE A 292 -7.62 32.44 12.41
N GLN A 293 -6.79 33.00 13.26
CA GLN A 293 -7.13 33.22 14.65
C GLN A 293 -8.29 34.22 14.78
N GLN A 294 -8.29 35.29 13.98
CA GLN A 294 -9.37 36.30 14.00
C GLN A 294 -10.70 35.69 13.55
N ILE A 295 -10.72 34.96 12.43
CA ILE A 295 -11.97 34.38 11.94
C ILE A 295 -12.50 33.27 12.85
N THR A 296 -11.59 32.46 13.43
CA THR A 296 -11.96 31.41 14.38
C THR A 296 -12.58 32.01 15.65
N ASN A 297 -11.98 33.08 16.18
CA ASN A 297 -12.51 33.81 17.31
C ASN A 297 -13.88 34.44 16.98
N TYR A 298 -14.02 35.04 15.81
CA TYR A 298 -15.29 35.62 15.35
C TYR A 298 -16.40 34.58 15.27
N ILE A 299 -16.13 33.41 14.67
CA ILE A 299 -17.10 32.31 14.57
C ILE A 299 -17.55 31.86 15.97
N ASN A 300 -16.59 31.67 16.89
CA ASN A 300 -16.86 31.20 18.23
C ASN A 300 -17.60 32.23 19.09
N GLN A 301 -17.18 33.51 19.07
CA GLN A 301 -17.81 34.57 19.86
C GLN A 301 -19.24 34.90 19.43
N LYS A 302 -19.50 34.80 18.16
CA LYS A 302 -20.84 35.04 17.57
C LYS A 302 -21.72 33.81 17.50
N ASN A 303 -21.22 32.63 17.93
CA ASN A 303 -21.91 31.35 17.81
C ASN A 303 -22.44 31.08 16.41
N ILE A 304 -21.61 31.37 15.38
CA ILE A 304 -22.01 31.21 13.98
C ILE A 304 -22.02 29.72 13.62
N VAL A 305 -23.19 29.19 13.30
CA VAL A 305 -23.38 27.78 12.92
C VAL A 305 -23.05 27.55 11.46
N TYR A 306 -23.39 28.51 10.59
CA TYR A 306 -23.11 28.50 9.17
C TYR A 306 -22.34 29.75 8.76
N VAL A 307 -21.13 29.55 8.24
CA VAL A 307 -20.22 30.62 7.85
C VAL A 307 -20.43 30.92 6.37
N ILE A 308 -20.62 32.20 6.03
CA ILE A 308 -20.79 32.64 4.65
C ILE A 308 -19.43 32.57 3.93
N GLU A 309 -19.39 32.01 2.73
CA GLU A 309 -18.24 31.86 1.88
C GLU A 309 -17.36 33.14 1.83
N LYS A 310 -17.96 34.29 1.54
CA LYS A 310 -17.26 35.57 1.38
C LYS A 310 -16.47 36.00 2.62
N SER A 311 -16.90 35.62 3.82
CA SER A 311 -16.20 35.95 5.07
C SER A 311 -14.92 35.11 5.28
N LEU A 312 -14.70 34.09 4.45
CA LEU A 312 -13.55 33.21 4.50
C LEU A 312 -12.49 33.56 3.42
N HIS A 313 -12.72 34.58 2.60
CA HIS A 313 -11.85 34.99 1.49
C HIS A 313 -10.77 36.01 1.92
N PHE A 314 -10.01 35.73 2.96
CA PHE A 314 -8.99 36.64 3.50
C PHE A 314 -7.56 36.35 2.97
N HIS A 315 -7.33 35.19 2.35
CA HIS A 315 -6.09 34.79 1.71
C HIS A 315 -6.37 34.12 0.37
N GLU A 316 -5.41 34.09 -0.56
CA GLU A 316 -5.57 33.46 -1.87
C GLU A 316 -5.96 31.99 -1.75
N LEU A 317 -5.26 31.25 -0.90
CA LEU A 317 -5.54 29.84 -0.63
C LEU A 317 -6.95 29.65 -0.04
N THR A 318 -7.36 30.47 0.95
CA THR A 318 -8.71 30.33 1.53
C THR A 318 -9.80 30.71 0.53
N ARG A 319 -9.54 31.65 -0.37
CA ARG A 319 -10.43 31.96 -1.49
C ARG A 319 -10.59 30.76 -2.43
N ALA A 320 -9.50 30.05 -2.72
CA ALA A 320 -9.58 28.84 -3.55
C ALA A 320 -10.29 27.70 -2.83
N ILE A 321 -10.03 27.50 -1.55
CA ILE A 321 -10.66 26.45 -0.72
C ILE A 321 -12.17 26.70 -0.60
N PHE A 322 -12.59 27.91 -0.29
CA PHE A 322 -14.00 28.26 -0.06
C PHE A 322 -14.69 28.82 -1.32
N SER A 323 -14.25 28.40 -2.51
CA SER A 323 -14.89 28.81 -3.77
C SER A 323 -16.22 28.08 -3.97
N SER A 324 -17.22 28.79 -4.50
CA SER A 324 -18.59 28.32 -4.65
C SER A 324 -18.88 27.59 -5.95
N ASP A 325 -17.88 27.23 -6.73
CA ASP A 325 -18.14 26.50 -7.99
C ASP A 325 -18.70 25.10 -7.71
N GLN A 326 -20.05 24.98 -7.83
CA GLN A 326 -20.79 23.75 -7.56
C GLN A 326 -20.57 22.67 -8.62
N HIS A 327 -20.20 23.06 -9.84
CA HIS A 327 -20.00 22.16 -10.95
C HIS A 327 -18.57 21.63 -11.00
N GLU A 328 -17.68 22.19 -10.19
CA GLU A 328 -16.31 21.73 -10.10
C GLU A 328 -16.24 20.36 -9.46
N LYS A 329 -15.78 19.37 -10.24
CA LYS A 329 -15.58 18.01 -9.74
C LYS A 329 -14.51 17.99 -8.64
N ILE A 330 -14.73 17.23 -7.57
CA ILE A 330 -13.82 17.12 -6.43
C ILE A 330 -12.35 16.93 -6.85
N PRO A 331 -11.99 16.05 -7.80
CA PRO A 331 -10.59 15.93 -8.22
C PRO A 331 -9.98 17.21 -8.79
N VAL A 332 -10.76 17.99 -9.58
CA VAL A 332 -10.30 19.26 -10.15
C VAL A 332 -10.10 20.31 -9.05
N TYR A 333 -11.03 20.38 -8.12
CA TYR A 333 -10.96 21.22 -6.93
C TYR A 333 -9.71 20.93 -6.10
N LEU A 334 -9.45 19.64 -5.81
CA LEU A 334 -8.26 19.24 -5.04
C LEU A 334 -6.96 19.60 -5.77
N LEU A 335 -6.86 19.33 -7.07
CA LEU A 335 -5.67 19.66 -7.86
C LEU A 335 -5.40 21.17 -7.88
N LYS A 336 -6.44 21.99 -7.96
CA LYS A 336 -6.32 23.45 -7.89
C LYS A 336 -5.72 23.92 -6.56
N ILE A 337 -6.15 23.33 -5.44
CA ILE A 337 -5.66 23.70 -4.11
C ILE A 337 -4.23 23.19 -3.88
N LEU A 338 -3.91 21.98 -4.31
CA LEU A 338 -2.59 21.37 -4.13
C LEU A 338 -1.50 21.99 -5.01
N ASN A 339 -1.87 22.77 -6.02
CA ASN A 339 -0.94 23.51 -6.89
C ASN A 339 -0.74 24.97 -6.46
N LEU A 340 -1.42 25.44 -5.43
CA LEU A 340 -1.22 26.75 -4.77
C LEU A 340 -0.23 26.63 -3.62
#